data_249e7486da95b8418a8cd1866cd7f65d
#
_entry.id   249e7486da95b8418a8cd1866cd7f65d
#
_cell.length_a   1.000
_cell.length_b   1.000
_cell.length_c   1.000
_cell.angle_alpha   90.00
_cell.angle_beta   90.00
_cell.angle_gamma   90.00
#
_symmetry.space_group_name_H-M   'P 1'
#
loop_
_entity.id
_entity.type
_entity.pdbx_description
1 polymer ?
#
loop_
_entity_poly.entity_id
_entity_poly.type
_entity_poly.pdbx_seq_one_letter_code
_entity_poly.pdbx_strand_id
1 'polypeptide(L)'
;MIYIGIDPGKKGAMAVIDSETIDLPVVIKFSPEAYRSILLHARGMKCTLGKEVKCCLEHVGAMPGQGVTSMFHFGENFGYIRGLLEAFEIPYELVRPQKWKKEFSITGGKNSSIEVCKRLFPGVDLRRSERCRKDDDGLAESLLMAEYARRRL
;
A
#
# COMPACT_ATOMS: atom_id res chain seq x y z
N MET A 1 9.69 13.33 4.76
CA MET A 1 9.83 12.00 4.08
C MET A 1 8.45 11.46 3.73
N ILE A 2 8.34 10.78 2.59
CA ILE A 2 7.09 10.17 2.12
C ILE A 2 7.25 8.64 2.17
N TYR A 3 6.30 7.96 2.79
CA TYR A 3 6.27 6.51 2.89
C TYR A 3 5.03 5.96 2.19
N ILE A 4 5.24 4.99 1.31
CA ILE A 4 4.19 4.41 0.49
C ILE A 4 4.09 2.91 0.80
N GLY A 5 2.87 2.42 0.98
CA GLY A 5 2.57 1.00 1.10
C GLY A 5 1.60 0.56 0.02
N ILE A 6 1.88 -0.53 -0.67
CA ILE A 6 1.06 -1.01 -1.79
C ILE A 6 0.75 -2.49 -1.64
N ASP A 7 -0.55 -2.80 -1.55
CA ASP A 7 -1.10 -4.13 -1.78
C ASP A 7 -1.48 -4.25 -3.27
N PRO A 8 -0.81 -5.10 -4.06
CA PRO A 8 -1.05 -5.19 -5.50
C PRO A 8 -2.24 -6.08 -5.91
N GLY A 9 -3.03 -6.58 -4.97
CA GLY A 9 -4.16 -7.47 -5.25
C GLY A 9 -5.22 -6.87 -6.17
N LYS A 10 -6.15 -7.69 -6.66
CA LYS A 10 -7.31 -7.24 -7.48
C LYS A 10 -8.16 -6.20 -6.74
N LYS A 11 -8.26 -6.36 -5.44
CA LYS A 11 -8.84 -5.38 -4.51
C LYS A 11 -7.75 -4.58 -3.82
N GLY A 12 -6.62 -4.39 -4.49
CA GLY A 12 -5.47 -3.73 -3.96
C GLY A 12 -5.72 -2.31 -3.50
N ALA A 13 -4.74 -1.81 -2.77
CA ALA A 13 -4.79 -0.47 -2.21
C ALA A 13 -3.39 0.15 -2.15
N MET A 14 -3.35 1.46 -2.07
CA MET A 14 -2.13 2.23 -1.81
C MET A 14 -2.40 3.17 -0.63
N ALA A 15 -1.42 3.27 0.25
CA ALA A 15 -1.42 4.27 1.31
C ALA A 15 -0.16 5.12 1.24
N VAL A 16 -0.29 6.38 1.64
CA VAL A 16 0.81 7.35 1.69
C VAL A 16 0.81 8.05 3.04
N ILE A 17 1.97 8.06 3.69
CA ILE A 17 2.24 8.79 4.92
C ILE A 17 3.30 9.85 4.61
N ASP A 18 2.99 11.11 4.82
CA ASP A 18 4.00 12.17 4.86
C ASP A 18 4.36 12.45 6.33
N SER A 19 5.59 12.15 6.72
CA SER A 19 6.02 12.31 8.12
C SER A 19 6.24 13.76 8.55
N GLU A 20 6.13 14.70 7.64
CA GLU A 20 6.35 16.13 7.89
C GLU A 20 5.04 16.90 8.01
N THR A 21 3.91 16.24 7.81
CA THR A 21 2.58 16.85 8.01
C THR A 21 1.87 16.20 9.19
N ILE A 22 0.91 16.93 9.74
CA ILE A 22 -0.01 16.42 10.76
C ILE A 22 -1.27 15.81 10.14
N ASP A 23 -1.35 15.81 8.81
CA ASP A 23 -2.51 15.29 8.09
C ASP A 23 -2.63 13.78 8.25
N LEU A 24 -3.86 13.30 8.16
CA LEU A 24 -4.12 11.87 8.14
C LEU A 24 -3.51 11.24 6.88
N PRO A 25 -3.03 10.00 6.97
CA PRO A 25 -2.57 9.25 5.81
C PRO A 25 -3.62 9.20 4.70
N VAL A 26 -3.17 9.30 3.46
CA VAL A 26 -4.02 9.09 2.29
C VAL A 26 -4.09 7.58 2.02
N VAL A 27 -5.28 7.04 1.93
CA VAL A 27 -5.49 5.62 1.60
C VAL A 27 -6.49 5.52 0.46
N ILE A 28 -6.10 4.83 -0.62
CA ILE A 28 -6.92 4.69 -1.82
C ILE A 28 -6.99 3.24 -2.29
N LYS A 29 -8.14 2.87 -2.83
CA LYS A 29 -8.28 1.60 -3.57
C LYS A 29 -7.54 1.68 -4.91
N PHE A 30 -7.21 0.52 -5.48
CA PHE A 30 -6.58 0.45 -6.78
C PHE A 30 -7.43 1.16 -7.86
N SER A 31 -6.80 2.08 -8.54
CA SER A 31 -7.23 2.71 -9.78
C SER A 31 -5.96 3.15 -10.52
N PRO A 32 -5.80 2.77 -11.80
CA PRO A 32 -4.62 3.16 -12.58
C PRO A 32 -4.37 4.68 -12.57
N GLU A 33 -5.43 5.46 -12.70
CA GLU A 33 -5.35 6.93 -12.74
C GLU A 33 -4.91 7.49 -11.37
N ALA A 34 -5.53 7.02 -10.29
CA ALA A 34 -5.22 7.48 -8.94
C ALA A 34 -3.79 7.10 -8.54
N TYR A 35 -3.36 5.87 -8.85
CA TYR A 35 -1.99 5.43 -8.57
C TYR A 35 -0.97 6.26 -9.32
N ARG A 36 -1.19 6.47 -10.63
CA ARG A 36 -0.31 7.32 -11.43
C ARG A 36 -0.23 8.75 -10.89
N SER A 37 -1.38 9.34 -10.53
CA SER A 37 -1.43 10.71 -10.00
C SER A 37 -0.66 10.84 -8.69
N ILE A 38 -0.86 9.92 -7.74
CA ILE A 38 -0.18 9.96 -6.44
C ILE A 38 1.32 9.72 -6.58
N LEU A 39 1.72 8.73 -7.38
CA LEU A 39 3.14 8.44 -7.57
C LEU A 39 3.87 9.57 -8.32
N LEU A 40 3.19 10.19 -9.29
CA LEU A 40 3.72 11.39 -9.96
C LEU A 40 3.87 12.55 -8.97
N HIS A 41 2.92 12.77 -8.08
CA HIS A 41 3.00 13.78 -7.02
C HIS A 41 4.19 13.47 -6.08
N ALA A 42 4.34 12.25 -5.62
CA ALA A 42 5.46 11.83 -4.77
C ALA A 42 6.82 12.08 -5.45
N ARG A 43 6.93 11.76 -6.75
CA ARG A 43 8.11 12.12 -7.56
C ARG A 43 8.34 13.64 -7.60
N GLY A 44 7.28 14.40 -7.81
CA GLY A 44 7.35 15.87 -7.80
C GLY A 44 7.90 16.38 -6.48
N MET A 45 7.41 15.90 -5.35
CA MET A 45 7.90 16.24 -4.01
C MET A 45 9.38 15.89 -3.82
N LYS A 46 9.81 14.73 -4.33
CA LYS A 46 11.23 14.33 -4.34
C LYS A 46 12.09 15.32 -5.15
N CYS A 47 11.67 15.64 -6.37
CA CYS A 47 12.47 16.46 -7.28
C CYS A 47 12.48 17.95 -6.90
N THR A 48 11.37 18.49 -6.40
CA THR A 48 11.23 19.94 -6.14
C THR A 48 11.54 20.33 -4.70
N LEU A 49 11.25 19.46 -3.74
CA LEU A 49 11.42 19.72 -2.30
C LEU A 49 12.49 18.85 -1.64
N GLY A 50 13.17 17.99 -2.40
CA GLY A 50 14.19 17.09 -1.86
C GLY A 50 13.65 16.06 -0.87
N LYS A 51 12.33 15.80 -0.85
CA LYS A 51 11.75 14.81 0.04
C LYS A 51 12.18 13.39 -0.35
N GLU A 52 12.72 12.65 0.57
CA GLU A 52 12.95 11.22 0.34
C GLU A 52 11.62 10.47 0.27
N VAL A 53 11.55 9.50 -0.64
CA VAL A 53 10.39 8.62 -0.82
C VAL A 53 10.84 7.18 -0.62
N LYS A 54 10.11 6.41 0.18
CA LYS A 54 10.35 4.99 0.41
C LYS A 54 9.05 4.21 0.21
N CYS A 55 9.09 3.13 -0.54
CA CYS A 55 7.91 2.34 -0.85
C CYS A 55 8.09 0.89 -0.43
N CYS A 56 7.09 0.36 0.29
CA CYS A 56 6.91 -1.06 0.57
C CYS A 56 5.86 -1.60 -0.41
N LEU A 57 6.27 -2.43 -1.36
CA LEU A 57 5.38 -3.17 -2.24
C LEU A 57 5.29 -4.62 -1.76
N GLU A 58 4.09 -5.12 -1.54
CA GLU A 58 3.94 -6.51 -1.11
C GLU A 58 4.49 -7.47 -2.17
N HIS A 59 5.38 -8.36 -1.73
CA HIS A 59 5.92 -9.43 -2.57
C HIS A 59 4.92 -10.56 -2.66
N VAL A 60 4.30 -10.66 -3.80
CA VAL A 60 3.29 -11.67 -4.12
C VAL A 60 3.77 -12.55 -5.26
N GLY A 61 3.30 -13.77 -5.31
CA GLY A 61 3.66 -14.75 -6.31
C GLY A 61 2.49 -15.65 -6.70
N ALA A 62 2.67 -16.41 -7.75
CA ALA A 62 1.72 -17.43 -8.15
C ALA A 62 1.63 -18.52 -7.07
N MET A 63 0.40 -18.91 -6.72
CA MET A 63 0.16 -20.02 -5.80
C MET A 63 -0.55 -21.16 -6.52
N PRO A 64 -0.21 -22.42 -6.24
CA PRO A 64 -0.92 -23.58 -6.79
C PRO A 64 -2.42 -23.48 -6.48
N GLY A 65 -3.27 -23.88 -7.44
CA GLY A 65 -4.72 -23.89 -7.28
C GLY A 65 -5.43 -22.55 -7.54
N GLN A 66 -4.70 -21.49 -7.87
CA GLN A 66 -5.34 -20.27 -8.35
C GLN A 66 -5.72 -20.39 -9.84
N GLY A 67 -6.89 -19.84 -10.19
CA GLY A 67 -7.35 -19.84 -11.58
C GLY A 67 -6.42 -19.04 -12.49
N VAL A 68 -6.14 -19.57 -13.69
CA VAL A 68 -5.22 -18.98 -14.68
C VAL A 68 -5.56 -17.52 -14.98
N THR A 69 -6.83 -17.22 -15.23
CA THR A 69 -7.30 -15.84 -15.50
C THR A 69 -7.03 -14.89 -14.33
N SER A 70 -7.28 -15.34 -13.10
CA SER A 70 -7.01 -14.52 -11.90
C SER A 70 -5.53 -14.24 -11.75
N MET A 71 -4.69 -15.22 -12.03
CA MET A 71 -3.23 -15.05 -11.97
C MET A 71 -2.71 -14.13 -13.05
N PHE A 72 -3.27 -14.19 -14.25
CA PHE A 72 -2.92 -13.28 -15.34
C PHE A 72 -3.21 -11.82 -14.95
N HIS A 73 -4.44 -11.51 -14.54
CA HIS A 73 -4.80 -10.16 -14.12
C HIS A 73 -4.02 -9.68 -12.89
N PHE A 74 -3.71 -10.58 -11.99
CA PHE A 74 -2.87 -10.25 -10.85
C PHE A 74 -1.45 -9.88 -11.30
N GLY A 75 -0.87 -10.65 -12.23
CA GLY A 75 0.43 -10.35 -12.83
C GLY A 75 0.46 -9.03 -13.59
N GLU A 76 -0.63 -8.72 -14.35
CA GLU A 76 -0.79 -7.43 -15.04
C GLU A 76 -0.75 -6.25 -14.03
N ASN A 77 -1.53 -6.31 -12.95
CA ASN A 77 -1.56 -5.26 -11.95
C ASN A 77 -0.21 -5.09 -11.25
N PHE A 78 0.41 -6.20 -10.86
CA PHE A 78 1.73 -6.17 -10.22
C PHE A 78 2.79 -5.58 -11.15
N GLY A 79 2.80 -6.00 -12.42
CA GLY A 79 3.68 -5.45 -13.44
C GLY A 79 3.44 -3.97 -13.71
N TYR A 80 2.18 -3.55 -13.78
CA TYR A 80 1.80 -2.15 -13.94
C TYR A 80 2.32 -1.28 -12.79
N ILE A 81 2.12 -1.70 -11.54
CA ILE A 81 2.58 -0.98 -10.35
C ILE A 81 4.11 -0.85 -10.35
N ARG A 82 4.83 -1.94 -10.61
CA ARG A 82 6.28 -1.91 -10.72
C ARG A 82 6.75 -0.99 -11.84
N GLY A 83 6.12 -1.07 -13.00
CA GLY A 83 6.42 -0.18 -14.13
C GLY A 83 6.25 1.30 -13.77
N LEU A 84 5.21 1.67 -13.03
CA LEU A 84 5.03 3.04 -12.55
C LEU A 84 6.12 3.46 -11.55
N LEU A 85 6.44 2.61 -10.58
CA LEU A 85 7.48 2.90 -9.57
C LEU A 85 8.84 3.14 -10.24
N GLU A 86 9.20 2.30 -11.21
CA GLU A 86 10.44 2.44 -11.97
C GLU A 86 10.43 3.67 -12.89
N ALA A 87 9.33 3.90 -13.61
CA ALA A 87 9.21 5.06 -14.51
C ALA A 87 9.26 6.40 -13.75
N PHE A 88 8.77 6.44 -12.53
CA PHE A 88 8.81 7.62 -11.67
C PHE A 88 10.03 7.67 -10.75
N GLU A 89 10.96 6.74 -10.88
CA GLU A 89 12.19 6.65 -10.07
C GLU A 89 11.91 6.65 -8.56
N ILE A 90 10.83 5.96 -8.15
CA ILE A 90 10.47 5.76 -6.75
C ILE A 90 11.13 4.47 -6.26
N PRO A 91 12.07 4.56 -5.30
CA PRO A 91 12.69 3.38 -4.74
C PRO A 91 11.66 2.55 -3.97
N TYR A 92 11.68 1.22 -4.17
CA TYR A 92 10.77 0.33 -3.46
C TYR A 92 11.46 -0.97 -3.04
N GLU A 93 10.97 -1.55 -1.96
CA GLU A 93 11.33 -2.91 -1.56
C GLU A 93 10.14 -3.85 -1.70
N LEU A 94 10.43 -5.06 -2.22
CA LEU A 94 9.48 -6.17 -2.22
C LEU A 94 9.50 -6.86 -0.87
N VAL A 95 8.42 -6.76 -0.12
CA VAL A 95 8.32 -7.28 1.25
C VAL A 95 7.28 -8.38 1.33
N ARG A 96 7.68 -9.57 1.79
CA ARG A 96 6.74 -10.69 1.96
C ARG A 96 5.71 -10.40 3.05
N PRO A 97 4.46 -10.89 2.91
CA PRO A 97 3.41 -10.69 3.93
C PRO A 97 3.85 -11.07 5.34
N GLN A 98 4.55 -12.18 5.49
CA GLN A 98 5.01 -12.64 6.79
C GLN A 98 5.97 -11.65 7.47
N LYS A 99 6.80 -10.95 6.67
CA LYS A 99 7.80 -10.01 7.21
C LYS A 99 7.13 -8.77 7.80
N TRP A 100 6.24 -8.12 7.04
CA TRP A 100 5.59 -6.91 7.52
C TRP A 100 4.50 -7.22 8.57
N LYS A 101 3.78 -8.34 8.45
CA LYS A 101 2.79 -8.77 9.46
C LYS A 101 3.44 -9.07 10.81
N LYS A 102 4.63 -9.64 10.81
CA LYS A 102 5.42 -9.90 12.04
C LYS A 102 5.77 -8.60 12.76
N GLU A 103 6.10 -7.52 12.04
CA GLU A 103 6.40 -6.20 12.62
C GLU A 103 5.26 -5.67 13.50
N PHE A 104 4.03 -5.97 13.14
CA PHE A 104 2.82 -5.53 13.86
C PHE A 104 2.20 -6.61 14.74
N SER A 105 2.89 -7.74 14.94
CA SER A 105 2.38 -8.89 15.70
C SER A 105 1.01 -9.41 15.20
N ILE A 106 0.80 -9.36 13.89
CA ILE A 106 -0.43 -9.85 13.25
C ILE A 106 -0.31 -11.37 13.07
N THR A 107 -1.05 -12.15 13.87
CA THR A 107 -0.93 -13.61 13.93
C THR A 107 -2.04 -14.38 13.23
N GLY A 108 -3.03 -13.70 12.66
CA GLY A 108 -4.09 -14.35 11.87
C GLY A 108 -5.49 -13.78 12.13
N GLY A 109 -6.42 -14.10 11.23
CA GLY A 109 -7.79 -13.59 11.23
C GLY A 109 -7.97 -12.40 10.29
N LYS A 110 -9.11 -12.40 9.56
CA LYS A 110 -9.42 -11.38 8.53
C LYS A 110 -9.46 -9.95 9.05
N ASN A 111 -9.67 -9.74 10.33
CA ASN A 111 -9.84 -8.40 10.91
C ASN A 111 -8.62 -7.91 11.69
N SER A 112 -7.59 -8.75 11.87
CA SER A 112 -6.44 -8.39 12.69
C SER A 112 -5.65 -7.19 12.13
N SER A 113 -5.51 -7.09 10.82
CA SER A 113 -4.88 -5.93 10.16
C SER A 113 -5.69 -4.66 10.38
N ILE A 114 -7.03 -4.74 10.29
CA ILE A 114 -7.94 -3.60 10.52
C ILE A 114 -7.83 -3.09 11.95
N GLU A 115 -7.83 -3.99 12.93
CA GLU A 115 -7.74 -3.63 14.36
C GLU A 115 -6.42 -2.93 14.69
N VAL A 116 -5.31 -3.48 14.20
CA VAL A 116 -3.99 -2.87 14.38
C VAL A 116 -3.93 -1.50 13.68
N CYS A 117 -4.45 -1.41 12.46
CA CYS A 117 -4.47 -0.18 11.69
C CYS A 117 -5.27 0.92 12.41
N LYS A 118 -6.46 0.62 12.91
CA LYS A 118 -7.29 1.58 13.67
C LYS A 118 -6.63 2.06 14.96
N ARG A 119 -5.88 1.20 15.62
CA ARG A 119 -5.13 1.57 16.84
C ARG A 119 -3.99 2.54 16.50
N LEU A 120 -3.28 2.32 15.40
CA LEU A 120 -2.14 3.16 15.00
C LEU A 120 -2.58 4.46 14.33
N PHE A 121 -3.67 4.43 13.60
CA PHE A 121 -4.18 5.55 12.81
C PHE A 121 -5.67 5.81 13.12
N PRO A 122 -5.99 6.28 14.35
CA PRO A 122 -7.36 6.63 14.69
C PRO A 122 -7.84 7.77 13.77
N GLY A 123 -9.02 7.61 13.21
CA GLY A 123 -9.63 8.62 12.31
C GLY A 123 -9.42 8.37 10.82
N VAL A 124 -8.58 7.43 10.41
CA VAL A 124 -8.49 7.05 8.99
C VAL A 124 -9.71 6.22 8.58
N ASP A 125 -10.36 6.61 7.50
CA ASP A 125 -11.48 5.85 6.94
C ASP A 125 -10.94 4.67 6.12
N LEU A 126 -11.25 3.45 6.54
CA LEU A 126 -10.85 2.21 5.88
C LEU A 126 -11.96 1.60 5.04
N ARG A 127 -13.03 2.33 4.76
CA ARG A 127 -14.12 1.88 3.89
C ARG A 127 -13.77 2.18 2.43
N ARG A 128 -14.08 1.25 1.53
CA ARG A 128 -13.84 1.44 0.09
C ARG A 128 -14.68 2.55 -0.54
N SER A 129 -15.77 2.91 0.09
CA SER A 129 -16.64 4.03 -0.30
C SER A 129 -17.56 4.39 0.86
N GLU A 130 -18.14 5.57 0.83
CA GLU A 130 -19.11 6.03 1.83
C GLU A 130 -20.33 5.11 1.98
N ARG A 131 -20.67 4.36 0.93
CA ARG A 131 -21.76 3.37 0.94
C ARG A 131 -21.40 2.05 1.64
N CYS A 132 -20.13 1.78 1.85
CA CYS A 132 -19.66 0.59 2.54
C CYS A 132 -19.80 0.76 4.05
N ARG A 133 -20.38 -0.24 4.72
CA ARG A 133 -20.49 -0.26 6.20
C ARG A 133 -19.29 -0.90 6.88
N LYS A 134 -18.51 -1.68 6.12
CA LYS A 134 -17.38 -2.46 6.64
C LYS A 134 -16.07 -1.87 6.16
N ASP A 135 -15.09 -1.91 7.04
CA ASP A 135 -13.71 -1.62 6.70
C ASP A 135 -13.14 -2.70 5.77
N ASP A 136 -12.17 -2.31 5.00
CA ASP A 136 -11.51 -3.16 4.01
C ASP A 136 -10.10 -3.51 4.48
N ASP A 137 -9.79 -4.79 4.43
CA ASP A 137 -8.48 -5.31 4.84
C ASP A 137 -7.35 -4.84 3.92
N GLY A 138 -7.58 -4.73 2.61
CA GLY A 138 -6.58 -4.23 1.67
C GLY A 138 -6.20 -2.76 1.94
N LEU A 139 -7.17 -1.91 2.30
CA LEU A 139 -6.88 -0.52 2.71
C LEU A 139 -6.06 -0.50 4.00
N ALA A 140 -6.42 -1.31 4.99
CA ALA A 140 -5.68 -1.41 6.24
C ALA A 140 -4.26 -1.96 6.01
N GLU A 141 -4.11 -3.01 5.21
CA GLU A 141 -2.82 -3.64 4.92
C GLU A 141 -1.89 -2.68 4.17
N SER A 142 -2.39 -1.93 3.19
CA SER A 142 -1.58 -0.92 2.50
C SER A 142 -1.06 0.16 3.46
N LEU A 143 -1.89 0.62 4.41
CA LEU A 143 -1.48 1.61 5.39
C LEU A 143 -0.45 1.04 6.39
N LEU A 144 -0.61 -0.20 6.82
CA LEU A 144 0.39 -0.87 7.64
C LEU A 144 1.71 -1.09 6.88
N MET A 145 1.67 -1.34 5.58
CA MET A 145 2.89 -1.41 4.77
C MET A 145 3.57 -0.05 4.59
N ALA A 146 2.82 1.05 4.50
CA ALA A 146 3.41 2.39 4.54
C ALA A 146 4.08 2.67 5.89
N GLU A 147 3.46 2.27 6.98
CA GLU A 147 4.05 2.35 8.32
C GLU A 147 5.26 1.42 8.48
N TYR A 148 5.22 0.23 7.87
CA TYR A 148 6.40 -0.64 7.80
C TYR A 148 7.56 0.05 7.07
N ALA A 149 7.29 0.70 5.94
CA ALA A 149 8.30 1.48 5.23
C ALA A 149 8.90 2.56 6.14
N ARG A 150 8.07 3.26 6.92
CA ARG A 150 8.51 4.28 7.86
C ARG A 150 9.41 3.75 8.96
N ARG A 151 9.18 2.52 9.43
CA ARG A 151 9.95 1.91 10.53
C ARG A 151 11.22 1.20 10.09
N ARG A 152 11.24 0.69 8.86
CA ARG A 152 12.25 -0.32 8.46
C ARG A 152 13.02 -0.01 7.19
N LEU A 153 12.51 0.86 6.35
CA LEU A 153 13.18 1.27 5.11
C LEU A 153 13.74 2.69 5.21
#